data_5eed35b5ecfa0637593a88196c154281
#
_entry.id   5eed35b5ecfa0637593a88196c154281
#
_cell.length_a   1.000
_cell.length_b   1.000
_cell.length_c   1.000
_cell.angle_alpha   90.00
_cell.angle_beta   90.00
_cell.angle_gamma   90.00
#
_symmetry.space_group_name_H-M   'P 1'
#
loop_
_entity.id
_entity.type
_entity.pdbx_description
1 polymer ?
#
loop_
_entity_poly.entity_id
_entity_poly.type
_entity_poly.pdbx_seq_one_letter_code
_entity_poly.pdbx_strand_id
1 'polypeptide(L)'
;MISITDIQKNPYQPRKEFDGEKLDELAQSIKENGIIQPIIVRQSPVIGYEILAGERRYRASLLAGLTSIPAVVKQLSDQEMMIQSIIENLQRENLNPIEEARAYESLVDKGFTHAEIADKMGKSRPYISNSIRLLSLPEQILSEVENGKLSQAHARSLVGLNKEQQDYFFQRIMEEDISVRKLEALLTEKKQKKLQKNDYFIQNEEEQLKKILGLDVEIKLSKKDSGKIIIAFSNQEEYSRIINSLK
;
A
#
# COMPACT_ATOMS: atom_id res chain seq x y z
N MET A 1 3.86 24.32 32.76
CA MET A 1 4.16 25.49 31.92
C MET A 1 5.58 25.36 31.43
N ILE A 2 5.83 25.59 30.15
CA ILE A 2 7.17 25.58 29.53
C ILE A 2 7.36 26.90 28.81
N SER A 3 8.59 27.47 28.89
CA SER A 3 8.92 28.69 28.14
C SER A 3 8.78 28.43 26.64
N ILE A 4 8.14 29.35 25.92
CA ILE A 4 7.88 29.21 24.51
C ILE A 4 9.20 29.23 23.69
N THR A 5 10.25 29.88 24.24
CA THR A 5 11.58 29.92 23.66
C THR A 5 12.31 28.58 23.70
N ASP A 6 11.95 27.70 24.63
CA ASP A 6 12.56 26.40 24.81
C ASP A 6 11.91 25.31 23.95
N ILE A 7 10.87 25.69 23.19
CA ILE A 7 10.09 24.76 22.36
C ILE A 7 10.51 24.92 20.90
N GLN A 8 10.90 23.80 20.30
CA GLN A 8 11.29 23.69 18.88
C GLN A 8 10.21 22.95 18.07
N LYS A 9 10.17 23.26 16.77
CA LYS A 9 9.27 22.57 15.83
C LYS A 9 9.73 21.13 15.64
N ASN A 10 8.77 20.23 15.43
CA ASN A 10 9.05 18.86 15.06
C ASN A 10 9.74 18.79 13.69
N PRO A 11 10.98 18.26 13.56
CA PRO A 11 11.65 18.13 12.29
C PRO A 11 10.96 17.17 11.31
N TYR A 12 10.08 16.28 11.82
CA TYR A 12 9.36 15.27 11.04
C TYR A 12 7.92 15.70 10.68
N GLN A 13 7.53 16.97 10.94
CA GLN A 13 6.18 17.48 10.62
C GLN A 13 5.99 17.68 9.10
N PRO A 14 5.06 16.96 8.46
CA PRO A 14 4.82 17.07 7.02
C PRO A 14 4.06 18.36 6.63
N ARG A 15 3.29 18.96 7.57
CA ARG A 15 2.45 20.12 7.28
C ARG A 15 3.26 21.41 7.30
N LYS A 16 3.48 22.01 6.11
CA LYS A 16 4.21 23.27 5.94
C LYS A 16 3.28 24.49 5.85
N GLU A 17 2.07 24.32 5.34
CA GLU A 17 1.11 25.40 5.11
C GLU A 17 0.01 25.41 6.19
N PHE A 18 -0.27 26.59 6.73
CA PHE A 18 -1.33 26.85 7.69
C PHE A 18 -2.13 28.03 7.19
N ASP A 19 -3.45 27.89 7.23
CA ASP A 19 -4.41 28.94 6.92
C ASP A 19 -4.23 30.09 7.92
N GLY A 20 -3.81 31.26 7.43
CA GLY A 20 -3.48 32.44 8.23
C GLY A 20 -4.68 32.94 9.03
N GLU A 21 -5.85 33.09 8.39
CA GLU A 21 -7.06 33.61 9.03
C GLU A 21 -7.49 32.75 10.24
N LYS A 22 -7.51 31.43 10.05
CA LYS A 22 -7.83 30.49 11.14
C LYS A 22 -6.76 30.42 12.23
N LEU A 23 -5.53 30.87 11.94
CA LEU A 23 -4.48 30.93 12.93
C LEU A 23 -4.62 32.21 13.77
N ASP A 24 -5.00 33.33 13.17
CA ASP A 24 -5.25 34.58 13.83
C ASP A 24 -6.47 34.51 14.75
N GLU A 25 -7.57 33.89 14.32
CA GLU A 25 -8.74 33.61 15.18
C GLU A 25 -8.35 32.79 16.40
N LEU A 26 -7.52 31.77 16.21
CA LEU A 26 -7.03 30.95 17.32
C LEU A 26 -6.11 31.75 18.26
N ALA A 27 -5.28 32.64 17.73
CA ALA A 27 -4.42 33.50 18.53
C ALA A 27 -5.24 34.48 19.38
N GLN A 28 -6.29 35.05 18.81
CA GLN A 28 -7.22 35.93 19.58
C GLN A 28 -7.90 35.14 20.69
N SER A 29 -8.44 33.96 20.42
CA SER A 29 -9.05 33.09 21.43
C SER A 29 -8.07 32.70 22.55
N ILE A 30 -6.81 32.40 22.20
CA ILE A 30 -5.76 32.07 23.19
C ILE A 30 -5.41 33.29 24.05
N LYS A 31 -5.42 34.48 23.47
CA LYS A 31 -5.18 35.74 24.22
C LYS A 31 -6.25 36.02 25.24
N GLU A 32 -7.50 35.70 24.95
CA GLU A 32 -8.64 35.92 25.82
C GLU A 32 -8.83 34.84 26.90
N ASN A 33 -8.69 33.58 26.49
CA ASN A 33 -9.06 32.41 27.30
C ASN A 33 -7.87 31.54 27.73
N GLY A 34 -6.67 31.84 27.24
CA GLY A 34 -5.51 30.98 27.41
C GLY A 34 -5.58 29.69 26.59
N ILE A 35 -4.64 28.79 26.83
CA ILE A 35 -4.62 27.45 26.18
C ILE A 35 -5.40 26.49 27.11
N ILE A 36 -6.58 26.10 26.70
CA ILE A 36 -7.42 25.12 27.41
C ILE A 36 -6.82 23.72 27.31
N GLN A 37 -6.40 23.30 26.13
CA GLN A 37 -5.81 22.01 25.91
C GLN A 37 -4.29 22.15 25.72
N PRO A 38 -3.43 21.57 26.61
CA PRO A 38 -1.99 21.70 26.52
C PRO A 38 -1.44 21.12 25.22
N ILE A 39 -0.29 21.61 24.78
CA ILE A 39 0.48 20.97 23.72
C ILE A 39 1.19 19.74 24.26
N ILE A 40 1.57 18.82 23.38
CA ILE A 40 2.37 17.65 23.75
C ILE A 40 3.78 17.86 23.19
N VAL A 41 4.78 17.73 24.06
CA VAL A 41 6.18 17.90 23.71
C VAL A 41 7.00 16.69 24.21
N ARG A 42 8.17 16.49 23.66
CA ARG A 42 9.20 15.62 24.26
C ARG A 42 10.41 16.46 24.66
N GLN A 43 11.21 15.95 25.56
CA GLN A 43 12.51 16.51 25.83
C GLN A 43 13.42 16.27 24.64
N SER A 44 14.01 17.32 24.07
CA SER A 44 14.95 17.19 22.95
C SER A 44 16.25 16.56 23.43
N PRO A 45 16.89 15.68 22.64
CA PRO A 45 18.21 15.14 22.99
C PRO A 45 19.33 16.20 22.92
N VAL A 46 19.06 17.36 22.31
CA VAL A 46 20.05 18.43 22.15
C VAL A 46 19.77 19.56 23.17
N ILE A 47 18.68 20.30 22.98
CA ILE A 47 18.30 21.44 23.88
C ILE A 47 16.79 21.61 23.85
N GLY A 48 16.17 21.79 25.04
CA GLY A 48 14.77 22.19 25.19
C GLY A 48 13.77 21.08 24.89
N TYR A 49 12.69 21.44 24.22
CA TYR A 49 11.55 20.56 23.95
C TYR A 49 11.17 20.59 22.47
N GLU A 50 10.73 19.47 21.93
CA GLU A 50 10.22 19.33 20.55
C GLU A 50 8.73 19.01 20.55
N ILE A 51 7.98 19.69 19.69
CA ILE A 51 6.52 19.53 19.62
C ILE A 51 6.17 18.16 19.01
N LEU A 52 5.36 17.37 19.71
CA LEU A 52 4.76 16.14 19.22
C LEU A 52 3.38 16.41 18.62
N ALA A 53 2.54 17.18 19.32
CA ALA A 53 1.21 17.57 18.87
C ALA A 53 0.83 18.96 19.38
N GLY A 54 0.07 19.70 18.58
CA GLY A 54 -0.40 21.04 18.92
C GLY A 54 0.35 22.18 18.26
N GLU A 55 0.99 21.97 17.12
CA GLU A 55 1.72 22.99 16.34
C GLU A 55 0.89 24.26 16.10
N ARG A 56 -0.41 24.15 15.76
CA ARG A 56 -1.29 25.31 15.60
C ARG A 56 -1.42 26.14 16.89
N ARG A 57 -1.57 25.47 18.03
CA ARG A 57 -1.64 26.12 19.36
C ARG A 57 -0.33 26.82 19.70
N TYR A 58 0.79 26.19 19.43
CA TYR A 58 2.11 26.78 19.61
C TYR A 58 2.28 28.05 18.76
N ARG A 59 1.97 28.01 17.46
CA ARG A 59 2.06 29.17 16.58
C ARG A 59 1.10 30.28 16.96
N ALA A 60 -0.14 29.95 17.28
CA ALA A 60 -1.12 30.92 17.77
C ALA A 60 -0.70 31.57 19.10
N SER A 61 -0.02 30.82 19.97
CA SER A 61 0.54 31.34 21.20
C SER A 61 1.68 32.34 20.98
N LEU A 62 2.53 32.08 19.97
CA LEU A 62 3.54 33.05 19.55
C LEU A 62 2.90 34.36 19.05
N LEU A 63 1.85 34.26 18.21
CA LEU A 63 1.11 35.43 17.72
C LEU A 63 0.38 36.17 18.84
N ALA A 64 -0.13 35.45 19.83
CA ALA A 64 -0.76 36.02 21.01
C ALA A 64 0.23 36.66 21.98
N GLY A 65 1.55 36.53 21.77
CA GLY A 65 2.60 37.11 22.60
C GLY A 65 2.82 36.43 23.96
N LEU A 66 2.44 35.17 24.09
CA LEU A 66 2.65 34.42 25.33
C LEU A 66 4.14 34.09 25.54
N THR A 67 4.62 34.18 26.77
CA THR A 67 5.99 33.83 27.16
C THR A 67 6.13 32.36 27.59
N SER A 68 5.03 31.73 28.05
CA SER A 68 4.99 30.33 28.46
C SER A 68 3.65 29.71 28.13
N ILE A 69 3.62 28.41 27.87
CA ILE A 69 2.45 27.64 27.47
C ILE A 69 2.33 26.33 28.25
N PRO A 70 1.10 25.85 28.53
CA PRO A 70 0.90 24.55 29.16
C PRO A 70 1.31 23.43 28.17
N ALA A 71 2.17 22.54 28.64
CA ALA A 71 2.65 21.40 27.85
C ALA A 71 2.72 20.13 28.71
N VAL A 72 2.40 19.01 28.08
CA VAL A 72 2.63 17.66 28.62
C VAL A 72 3.92 17.12 28.01
N VAL A 73 4.88 16.80 28.88
CA VAL A 73 6.18 16.24 28.45
C VAL A 73 6.06 14.72 28.39
N LYS A 74 6.36 14.15 27.22
CA LYS A 74 6.51 12.70 27.03
C LYS A 74 8.00 12.35 26.83
N GLN A 75 8.41 11.25 27.40
CA GLN A 75 9.72 10.68 27.11
C GLN A 75 9.58 9.75 25.87
N LEU A 76 10.17 10.15 24.78
CA LEU A 76 10.14 9.42 23.51
C LEU A 76 11.49 9.49 22.84
N SER A 77 11.95 8.37 22.33
CA SER A 77 13.10 8.29 21.42
C SER A 77 12.78 8.95 20.07
N ASP A 78 13.79 9.24 19.27
CA ASP A 78 13.62 9.78 17.91
C ASP A 78 12.77 8.85 17.03
N GLN A 79 12.97 7.54 17.17
CA GLN A 79 12.22 6.53 16.44
C GLN A 79 10.73 6.53 16.84
N GLU A 80 10.42 6.58 18.13
CA GLU A 80 9.04 6.65 18.61
C GLU A 80 8.35 7.95 18.21
N MET A 81 9.08 9.07 18.23
CA MET A 81 8.58 10.36 17.75
C MET A 81 8.21 10.31 16.28
N MET A 82 9.08 9.74 15.45
CA MET A 82 8.83 9.57 14.00
C MET A 82 7.60 8.70 13.76
N ILE A 83 7.50 7.56 14.45
CA ILE A 83 6.35 6.65 14.37
C ILE A 83 5.05 7.38 14.76
N GLN A 84 5.05 8.11 15.87
CA GLN A 84 3.88 8.88 16.31
C GLN A 84 3.47 9.94 15.28
N SER A 85 4.43 10.61 14.63
CA SER A 85 4.16 11.59 13.59
C SER A 85 3.50 10.95 12.35
N ILE A 86 3.93 9.76 11.96
CA ILE A 86 3.31 9.00 10.85
C ILE A 86 1.86 8.61 11.23
N ILE A 87 1.65 8.08 12.43
CA ILE A 87 0.34 7.67 12.92
C ILE A 87 -0.63 8.85 13.02
N GLU A 88 -0.18 9.99 13.58
CA GLU A 88 -1.00 11.22 13.64
C GLU A 88 -1.39 11.68 12.24
N ASN A 89 -0.46 11.65 11.29
CA ASN A 89 -0.73 12.01 9.91
C ASN A 89 -1.75 11.07 9.26
N LEU A 90 -1.64 9.75 9.50
CA LEU A 90 -2.60 8.74 9.01
C LEU A 90 -4.03 8.91 9.56
N GLN A 91 -4.21 9.57 10.69
CA GLN A 91 -5.53 9.83 11.29
C GLN A 91 -6.22 11.07 10.70
N ARG A 92 -5.65 11.72 9.69
CA ARG A 92 -6.30 12.85 9.01
C ARG A 92 -7.40 12.39 8.08
N GLU A 93 -8.50 13.15 8.03
CA GLU A 93 -9.69 12.81 7.23
C GLU A 93 -9.49 12.90 5.71
N ASN A 94 -8.43 13.56 5.22
CA ASN A 94 -8.26 13.90 3.80
C ASN A 94 -6.96 13.37 3.17
N LEU A 95 -6.49 12.20 3.57
CA LEU A 95 -5.36 11.56 2.90
C LEU A 95 -5.80 10.94 1.58
N ASN A 96 -5.01 11.14 0.52
CA ASN A 96 -5.23 10.39 -0.69
C ASN A 96 -4.72 8.93 -0.53
N PRO A 97 -5.20 7.97 -1.35
CA PRO A 97 -4.84 6.56 -1.21
C PRO A 97 -3.34 6.26 -1.33
N ILE A 98 -2.59 7.09 -2.06
CA ILE A 98 -1.15 6.90 -2.25
C ILE A 98 -0.35 7.45 -1.06
N GLU A 99 -0.77 8.59 -0.50
CA GLU A 99 -0.21 9.10 0.76
C GLU A 99 -0.40 8.09 1.89
N GLU A 100 -1.60 7.53 1.99
CA GLU A 100 -1.92 6.49 2.97
C GLU A 100 -1.02 5.25 2.78
N ALA A 101 -0.83 4.79 1.54
CA ALA A 101 0.03 3.66 1.21
C ALA A 101 1.50 3.92 1.58
N ARG A 102 2.04 5.10 1.24
CA ARG A 102 3.42 5.52 1.60
C ARG A 102 3.63 5.59 3.11
N ALA A 103 2.63 6.06 3.84
CA ALA A 103 2.70 6.09 5.30
C ALA A 103 2.70 4.67 5.92
N TYR A 104 1.91 3.74 5.39
CA TYR A 104 1.96 2.34 5.81
C TYR A 104 3.30 1.67 5.47
N GLU A 105 3.83 1.90 4.27
CA GLU A 105 5.16 1.42 3.88
C GLU A 105 6.24 1.92 4.84
N SER A 106 6.22 3.22 5.19
CA SER A 106 7.15 3.80 6.17
C SER A 106 7.06 3.14 7.54
N LEU A 107 5.88 2.70 7.98
CA LEU A 107 5.72 1.94 9.22
C LEU A 107 6.29 0.51 9.11
N VAL A 108 6.14 -0.14 7.95
CA VAL A 108 6.76 -1.45 7.69
C VAL A 108 8.28 -1.36 7.73
N ASP A 109 8.87 -0.31 7.15
CA ASP A 109 10.31 -0.05 7.19
C ASP A 109 10.84 0.20 8.61
N LYS A 110 9.97 0.63 9.53
CA LYS A 110 10.26 0.77 10.98
C LYS A 110 10.05 -0.51 11.77
N GLY A 111 9.73 -1.63 11.11
CA GLY A 111 9.61 -2.95 11.71
C GLY A 111 8.19 -3.37 12.11
N PHE A 112 7.18 -2.57 11.80
CA PHE A 112 5.78 -2.97 12.05
C PHE A 112 5.32 -4.00 11.03
N THR A 113 4.63 -5.02 11.50
CA THR A 113 3.91 -5.95 10.63
C THR A 113 2.61 -5.33 10.12
N HIS A 114 2.12 -5.82 8.98
CA HIS A 114 0.81 -5.39 8.45
C HIS A 114 -0.36 -5.63 9.44
N ALA A 115 -0.23 -6.62 10.33
CA ALA A 115 -1.23 -6.91 11.35
C ALA A 115 -1.24 -5.83 12.44
N GLU A 116 -0.07 -5.45 12.95
CA GLU A 116 0.06 -4.41 13.97
C GLU A 116 -0.38 -3.04 13.44
N ILE A 117 -0.08 -2.70 12.17
CA ILE A 117 -0.56 -1.48 11.53
C ILE A 117 -2.09 -1.51 11.43
N ALA A 118 -2.66 -2.63 11.00
CA ALA A 118 -4.10 -2.80 10.86
C ALA A 118 -4.82 -2.59 12.21
N ASP A 119 -4.32 -3.20 13.28
CA ASP A 119 -4.86 -3.05 14.64
C ASP A 119 -4.82 -1.58 15.09
N LYS A 120 -3.67 -0.91 14.95
CA LYS A 120 -3.50 0.50 15.32
C LYS A 120 -4.41 1.46 14.53
N MET A 121 -4.72 1.15 13.28
CA MET A 121 -5.53 1.99 12.38
C MET A 121 -7.01 1.59 12.36
N GLY A 122 -7.42 0.53 13.06
CA GLY A 122 -8.79 0.01 13.00
C GLY A 122 -9.18 -0.48 11.61
N LYS A 123 -8.20 -1.00 10.84
CA LYS A 123 -8.37 -1.53 9.48
C LYS A 123 -8.16 -3.04 9.46
N SER A 124 -8.50 -3.71 8.37
CA SER A 124 -8.14 -5.11 8.19
C SER A 124 -6.71 -5.26 7.65
N ARG A 125 -6.01 -6.37 8.01
CA ARG A 125 -4.69 -6.69 7.45
C ARG A 125 -4.68 -6.71 5.90
N PRO A 126 -5.69 -7.29 5.20
CA PRO A 126 -5.78 -7.21 3.75
C PRO A 126 -5.88 -5.78 3.22
N TYR A 127 -6.55 -4.86 3.93
CA TYR A 127 -6.60 -3.45 3.56
C TYR A 127 -5.20 -2.85 3.51
N ILE A 128 -4.41 -2.99 4.57
CA ILE A 128 -3.02 -2.49 4.65
C ILE A 128 -2.16 -3.09 3.52
N SER A 129 -2.20 -4.43 3.35
CA SER A 129 -1.44 -5.10 2.30
C SER A 129 -1.81 -4.62 0.89
N ASN A 130 -3.10 -4.40 0.62
CA ASN A 130 -3.56 -3.93 -0.69
C ASN A 130 -3.20 -2.46 -0.92
N SER A 131 -3.22 -1.61 0.12
CA SER A 131 -2.79 -0.21 0.03
C SER A 131 -1.31 -0.13 -0.32
N ILE A 132 -0.44 -0.83 0.40
CA ILE A 132 1.01 -0.85 0.12
C ILE A 132 1.30 -1.39 -1.28
N ARG A 133 0.60 -2.44 -1.73
CA ARG A 133 0.78 -2.99 -3.08
C ARG A 133 0.50 -2.00 -4.21
N LEU A 134 -0.29 -0.95 -3.98
CA LEU A 134 -0.50 0.10 -4.99
C LEU A 134 0.82 0.76 -5.40
N LEU A 135 1.77 0.90 -4.48
CA LEU A 135 3.07 1.52 -4.74
C LEU A 135 3.93 0.75 -5.74
N SER A 136 3.57 -0.49 -6.07
CA SER A 136 4.21 -1.27 -7.15
C SER A 136 3.75 -0.86 -8.56
N LEU A 137 2.78 0.03 -8.69
CA LEU A 137 2.30 0.53 -9.97
C LEU A 137 3.23 1.61 -10.54
N PRO A 138 3.27 1.78 -11.87
CA PRO A 138 3.99 2.87 -12.52
C PRO A 138 3.55 4.25 -12.01
N GLU A 139 4.49 5.20 -11.94
CA GLU A 139 4.27 6.55 -11.42
C GLU A 139 3.11 7.28 -12.13
N GLN A 140 2.94 7.05 -13.43
CA GLN A 140 1.83 7.62 -14.19
C GLN A 140 0.46 7.19 -13.62
N ILE A 141 0.30 5.92 -13.23
CA ILE A 141 -0.94 5.40 -12.64
C ILE A 141 -1.12 5.95 -11.22
N LEU A 142 -0.02 6.00 -10.43
CA LEU A 142 -0.04 6.56 -9.08
C LEU A 142 -0.50 8.02 -9.08
N SER A 143 0.04 8.84 -9.98
CA SER A 143 -0.33 10.24 -10.13
C SER A 143 -1.83 10.43 -10.42
N GLU A 144 -2.43 9.59 -11.28
CA GLU A 144 -3.87 9.69 -11.55
C GLU A 144 -4.74 9.23 -10.36
N VAL A 145 -4.24 8.33 -9.51
CA VAL A 145 -4.88 7.99 -8.23
C VAL A 145 -4.76 9.15 -7.23
N GLU A 146 -3.59 9.78 -7.12
CA GLU A 146 -3.35 10.93 -6.25
C GLU A 146 -4.26 12.10 -6.61
N ASN A 147 -4.47 12.33 -7.90
CA ASN A 147 -5.34 13.39 -8.44
C ASN A 147 -6.84 13.02 -8.40
N GLY A 148 -7.20 11.83 -7.93
CA GLY A 148 -8.59 11.37 -7.84
C GLY A 148 -9.26 11.03 -9.18
N LYS A 149 -8.51 11.03 -10.29
CA LYS A 149 -9.03 10.66 -11.63
C LYS A 149 -9.13 9.14 -11.81
N LEU A 150 -8.30 8.38 -11.10
CA LEU A 150 -8.37 6.93 -11.05
C LEU A 150 -8.73 6.47 -9.64
N SER A 151 -9.78 5.65 -9.48
CA SER A 151 -10.15 5.16 -8.16
C SER A 151 -9.14 4.11 -7.64
N GLN A 152 -8.99 4.03 -6.31
CA GLN A 152 -8.16 3.02 -5.65
C GLN A 152 -8.55 1.59 -6.08
N ALA A 153 -9.82 1.32 -6.34
CA ALA A 153 -10.29 0.01 -6.75
C ALA A 153 -9.84 -0.36 -8.17
N HIS A 154 -9.85 0.61 -9.11
CA HIS A 154 -9.26 0.41 -10.44
C HIS A 154 -7.76 0.15 -10.35
N ALA A 155 -7.02 0.98 -9.62
CA ALA A 155 -5.59 0.83 -9.43
C ALA A 155 -5.25 -0.56 -8.83
N ARG A 156 -6.00 -1.01 -7.82
CA ARG A 156 -5.82 -2.34 -7.21
C ARG A 156 -5.99 -3.48 -8.22
N SER A 157 -6.93 -3.36 -9.16
CA SER A 157 -7.14 -4.38 -10.21
C SER A 157 -5.98 -4.44 -11.22
N LEU A 158 -5.19 -3.37 -11.35
CA LEU A 158 -4.00 -3.33 -12.19
C LEU A 158 -2.76 -3.91 -11.51
N VAL A 159 -2.75 -3.99 -10.18
CA VAL A 159 -1.63 -4.58 -9.42
C VAL A 159 -1.45 -6.06 -9.79
N GLY A 160 -0.21 -6.45 -10.11
CA GLY A 160 0.15 -7.83 -10.48
C GLY A 160 -0.05 -8.18 -11.95
N LEU A 161 -0.52 -7.24 -12.77
CA LEU A 161 -0.45 -7.34 -14.22
C LEU A 161 0.96 -7.03 -14.72
N ASN A 162 1.34 -7.54 -15.90
CA ASN A 162 2.58 -7.12 -16.54
C ASN A 162 2.43 -5.68 -17.11
N LYS A 163 3.57 -5.05 -17.43
CA LYS A 163 3.61 -3.63 -17.85
C LYS A 163 2.70 -3.36 -19.06
N GLU A 164 2.74 -4.19 -20.10
CA GLU A 164 1.90 -4.02 -21.29
C GLU A 164 0.40 -4.08 -20.97
N GLN A 165 0.02 -4.95 -20.03
CA GLN A 165 -1.38 -5.06 -19.58
C GLN A 165 -1.79 -3.88 -18.72
N GLN A 166 -0.89 -3.39 -17.85
CA GLN A 166 -1.14 -2.20 -17.04
C GLN A 166 -1.39 -1.00 -17.95
N ASP A 167 -0.52 -0.75 -18.92
CA ASP A 167 -0.64 0.36 -19.85
C ASP A 167 -1.93 0.25 -20.69
N TYR A 168 -2.23 -0.93 -21.22
CA TYR A 168 -3.44 -1.17 -22.00
C TYR A 168 -4.73 -0.92 -21.22
N PHE A 169 -4.85 -1.50 -20.02
CA PHE A 169 -6.06 -1.34 -19.22
C PHE A 169 -6.15 0.05 -18.60
N PHE A 170 -5.04 0.67 -18.25
CA PHE A 170 -5.00 2.05 -17.78
C PHE A 170 -5.55 3.01 -18.85
N GLN A 171 -5.07 2.94 -20.09
CA GLN A 171 -5.59 3.76 -21.18
C GLN A 171 -7.09 3.54 -21.37
N ARG A 172 -7.54 2.30 -21.41
CA ARG A 172 -8.97 1.98 -21.56
C ARG A 172 -9.83 2.53 -20.42
N ILE A 173 -9.34 2.51 -19.18
CA ILE A 173 -10.08 3.09 -18.04
C ILE A 173 -10.21 4.60 -18.24
N MET A 174 -9.13 5.28 -18.66
CA MET A 174 -9.11 6.72 -18.82
C MET A 174 -9.94 7.21 -20.02
N GLU A 175 -10.01 6.44 -21.11
CA GLU A 175 -10.72 6.80 -22.33
C GLU A 175 -12.21 6.38 -22.33
N GLU A 176 -12.52 5.19 -21.80
CA GLU A 176 -13.84 4.56 -21.89
C GLU A 176 -14.66 4.66 -20.60
N ASP A 177 -14.12 5.24 -19.52
CA ASP A 177 -14.73 5.30 -18.18
C ASP A 177 -15.26 3.93 -17.70
N ILE A 178 -14.41 2.90 -17.83
CA ILE A 178 -14.77 1.51 -17.53
C ILE A 178 -14.99 1.35 -16.03
N SER A 179 -16.12 0.81 -15.61
CA SER A 179 -16.37 0.48 -14.22
C SER A 179 -15.44 -0.63 -13.69
N VAL A 180 -15.15 -0.64 -12.37
CA VAL A 180 -14.32 -1.68 -11.72
C VAL A 180 -14.82 -3.09 -12.04
N ARG A 181 -16.13 -3.32 -11.98
CA ARG A 181 -16.75 -4.63 -12.31
C ARG A 181 -16.46 -5.06 -13.74
N LYS A 182 -16.57 -4.13 -14.71
CA LYS A 182 -16.28 -4.42 -16.13
C LYS A 182 -14.79 -4.72 -16.31
N LEU A 183 -13.91 -4.00 -15.65
CA LEU A 183 -12.47 -4.26 -15.66
C LEU A 183 -12.14 -5.66 -15.13
N GLU A 184 -12.68 -6.02 -13.96
CA GLU A 184 -12.49 -7.34 -13.35
C GLU A 184 -13.01 -8.48 -14.24
N ALA A 185 -14.16 -8.29 -14.90
CA ALA A 185 -14.70 -9.26 -15.86
C ALA A 185 -13.75 -9.46 -17.05
N LEU A 186 -13.24 -8.37 -17.65
CA LEU A 186 -12.28 -8.43 -18.76
C LEU A 186 -10.97 -9.12 -18.37
N LEU A 187 -10.47 -8.88 -17.17
CA LEU A 187 -9.27 -9.54 -16.63
C LEU A 187 -9.51 -11.05 -16.42
N THR A 188 -10.70 -11.42 -15.95
CA THR A 188 -11.09 -12.82 -15.71
C THR A 188 -11.24 -13.57 -17.04
N GLU A 189 -11.92 -12.99 -18.04
CA GLU A 189 -12.05 -13.58 -19.38
C GLU A 189 -10.70 -13.81 -20.06
N LYS A 190 -9.79 -12.83 -19.95
CA LYS A 190 -8.44 -12.96 -20.52
C LYS A 190 -7.65 -14.08 -19.84
N LYS A 191 -7.83 -14.25 -18.53
CA LYS A 191 -7.21 -15.33 -17.77
C LYS A 191 -7.80 -16.70 -18.16
N GLN A 192 -9.11 -16.80 -18.31
CA GLN A 192 -9.78 -18.04 -18.74
C GLN A 192 -9.38 -18.44 -20.17
N LYS A 193 -9.36 -17.51 -21.12
CA LYS A 193 -8.90 -17.77 -22.51
C LYS A 193 -7.45 -18.26 -22.55
N LYS A 194 -6.58 -17.73 -21.69
CA LYS A 194 -5.19 -18.19 -21.59
C LYS A 194 -5.09 -19.61 -21.01
N LEU A 195 -5.91 -19.94 -20.01
CA LEU A 195 -5.99 -21.29 -19.44
C LEU A 195 -6.53 -22.29 -20.48
N GLN A 196 -7.64 -21.98 -21.15
CA GLN A 196 -8.22 -22.85 -22.19
C GLN A 196 -7.25 -23.11 -23.36
N LYS A 197 -6.47 -22.12 -23.77
CA LYS A 197 -5.47 -22.29 -24.82
C LYS A 197 -4.33 -23.21 -24.38
N ASN A 198 -3.91 -23.14 -23.14
CA ASN A 198 -2.91 -24.05 -22.57
C ASN A 198 -3.47 -25.47 -22.43
N ASP A 199 -4.70 -25.62 -21.96
CA ASP A 199 -5.36 -26.92 -21.80
C ASP A 199 -5.54 -27.62 -23.15
N TYR A 200 -5.95 -26.88 -24.20
CA TYR A 200 -6.08 -27.40 -25.54
C TYR A 200 -4.72 -27.86 -26.13
N PHE A 201 -3.65 -27.11 -25.91
CA PHE A 201 -2.31 -27.48 -26.35
C PHE A 201 -1.85 -28.77 -25.65
N ILE A 202 -2.04 -28.87 -24.32
CA ILE A 202 -1.69 -30.06 -23.56
C ILE A 202 -2.49 -31.29 -24.03
N GLN A 203 -3.79 -31.15 -24.21
CA GLN A 203 -4.65 -32.24 -24.72
C GLN A 203 -4.20 -32.74 -26.10
N ASN A 204 -3.82 -31.83 -26.98
CA ASN A 204 -3.29 -32.22 -28.29
C ASN A 204 -1.96 -32.99 -28.20
N GLU A 205 -1.05 -32.57 -27.31
CA GLU A 205 0.22 -33.28 -27.07
C GLU A 205 -0.05 -34.65 -26.40
N GLU A 206 -0.97 -34.76 -25.45
CA GLU A 206 -1.39 -36.02 -24.86
C GLU A 206 -1.95 -36.99 -25.92
N GLU A 207 -2.81 -36.51 -26.83
CA GLU A 207 -3.37 -37.32 -27.91
C GLU A 207 -2.27 -37.81 -28.91
N GLN A 208 -1.31 -36.97 -29.22
CA GLN A 208 -0.20 -37.34 -30.08
C GLN A 208 0.67 -38.43 -29.40
N LEU A 209 1.01 -38.25 -28.14
CA LEU A 209 1.77 -39.24 -27.40
C LEU A 209 1.00 -40.56 -27.21
N LYS A 210 -0.31 -40.50 -26.99
CA LYS A 210 -1.18 -41.70 -26.97
C LYS A 210 -1.16 -42.47 -28.29
N LYS A 211 -1.20 -41.74 -29.41
CA LYS A 211 -1.12 -42.37 -30.78
C LYS A 211 0.22 -43.04 -31.03
N ILE A 212 1.32 -42.41 -30.58
CA ILE A 212 2.68 -42.93 -30.78
C ILE A 212 2.94 -44.15 -29.89
N LEU A 213 2.59 -44.07 -28.63
CA LEU A 213 2.92 -45.10 -27.63
C LEU A 213 1.87 -46.22 -27.56
N GLY A 214 0.62 -45.91 -27.95
CA GLY A 214 -0.53 -46.82 -27.78
C GLY A 214 -0.91 -47.02 -26.31
N LEU A 215 -0.57 -46.06 -25.44
CA LEU A 215 -0.76 -46.09 -24.00
C LEU A 215 -1.40 -44.82 -23.51
N ASP A 216 -2.02 -44.87 -22.34
CA ASP A 216 -2.56 -43.66 -21.70
C ASP A 216 -1.43 -42.77 -21.18
N VAL A 217 -1.48 -41.49 -21.62
CA VAL A 217 -0.53 -40.44 -21.25
C VAL A 217 -1.25 -39.29 -20.67
N GLU A 218 -0.81 -38.79 -19.53
CA GLU A 218 -1.31 -37.60 -18.82
C GLU A 218 -0.16 -36.61 -18.62
N ILE A 219 -0.35 -35.33 -19.01
CA ILE A 219 0.62 -34.27 -18.83
C ILE A 219 0.12 -33.29 -17.78
N LYS A 220 0.80 -33.21 -16.66
CA LYS A 220 0.50 -32.26 -15.56
C LYS A 220 1.51 -31.15 -15.51
N LEU A 221 1.11 -29.93 -15.89
CA LEU A 221 1.95 -28.75 -15.72
C LEU A 221 1.88 -28.20 -14.30
N SER A 222 3.04 -27.82 -13.78
CA SER A 222 3.21 -27.09 -12.52
C SER A 222 3.38 -25.58 -12.79
N LYS A 223 3.35 -24.76 -11.72
CA LYS A 223 3.71 -23.34 -11.81
C LYS A 223 5.19 -23.22 -12.20
N LYS A 224 5.54 -22.35 -13.17
CA LYS A 224 6.90 -22.07 -13.69
C LYS A 224 7.42 -23.04 -14.78
N ASP A 225 6.60 -23.33 -15.79
CA ASP A 225 7.01 -24.11 -16.97
C ASP A 225 7.66 -25.48 -16.65
N SER A 226 7.34 -26.03 -15.50
CA SER A 226 7.73 -27.38 -15.08
C SER A 226 6.51 -28.29 -15.07
N GLY A 227 6.71 -29.58 -15.22
CA GLY A 227 5.60 -30.53 -15.24
C GLY A 227 6.04 -31.97 -15.07
N LYS A 228 5.06 -32.87 -15.19
CA LYS A 228 5.26 -34.30 -15.17
C LYS A 228 4.48 -34.92 -16.33
N ILE A 229 5.11 -35.83 -17.04
CA ILE A 229 4.46 -36.73 -17.99
C ILE A 229 4.28 -38.07 -17.26
N ILE A 230 3.05 -38.55 -17.20
CA ILE A 230 2.69 -39.80 -16.55
C ILE A 230 2.20 -40.74 -17.64
N ILE A 231 2.88 -41.88 -17.78
CA ILE A 231 2.53 -42.92 -18.76
C ILE A 231 2.19 -44.18 -17.94
N ALA A 232 0.96 -44.64 -18.05
CA ALA A 232 0.50 -45.83 -17.36
C ALA A 232 0.82 -47.06 -18.24
N PHE A 233 1.38 -48.13 -17.64
CA PHE A 233 1.60 -49.40 -18.29
C PHE A 233 1.16 -50.56 -17.38
N SER A 234 0.68 -51.66 -18.01
CA SER A 234 0.10 -52.80 -17.32
C SER A 234 0.94 -54.06 -17.43
N ASN A 235 1.92 -54.10 -18.33
CA ASN A 235 2.75 -55.28 -18.58
C ASN A 235 4.16 -54.94 -19.07
N GLN A 236 5.05 -55.92 -19.14
CA GLN A 236 6.45 -55.77 -19.51
C GLN A 236 6.63 -55.34 -21.02
N GLU A 237 5.72 -55.74 -21.87
CA GLU A 237 5.77 -55.32 -23.31
C GLU A 237 5.50 -53.84 -23.47
N GLU A 238 4.50 -53.33 -22.78
CA GLU A 238 4.18 -51.91 -22.73
C GLU A 238 5.33 -51.08 -22.14
N TYR A 239 5.93 -51.53 -21.04
CA TYR A 239 7.14 -50.93 -20.47
C TYR A 239 8.29 -50.88 -21.49
N SER A 240 8.57 -52.01 -22.17
CA SER A 240 9.63 -52.07 -23.18
C SER A 240 9.36 -51.11 -24.35
N ARG A 241 8.10 -50.94 -24.76
CA ARG A 241 7.69 -50.00 -25.81
C ARG A 241 7.99 -48.55 -25.40
N ILE A 242 7.67 -48.14 -24.14
CA ILE A 242 8.00 -46.83 -23.63
C ILE A 242 9.50 -46.57 -23.67
N ILE A 243 10.30 -47.51 -23.16
CA ILE A 243 11.76 -47.36 -23.10
C ILE A 243 12.38 -47.27 -24.49
N ASN A 244 11.88 -48.07 -25.44
CA ASN A 244 12.38 -48.03 -26.81
C ASN A 244 12.00 -46.78 -27.58
N SER A 245 10.89 -46.15 -27.22
CA SER A 245 10.45 -44.86 -27.81
C SER A 245 11.17 -43.65 -27.24
N LEU A 246 11.84 -43.79 -26.08
CA LEU A 246 12.64 -42.76 -25.44
C LEU A 246 14.13 -42.80 -25.75
N LYS A 247 14.60 -43.88 -26.45
CA LYS A 247 15.96 -44.06 -26.95
C LYS A 247 16.08 -43.55 -28.38
#